data_2b2d82564e0b5c50083e37541dab58d9
#
_entry.id   2b2d82564e0b5c50083e37541dab58d9
#
_cell.length_a   1.000
_cell.length_b   1.000
_cell.length_c   1.000
_cell.angle_alpha   90.00
_cell.angle_beta   90.00
_cell.angle_gamma   90.00
#
_symmetry.space_group_name_H-M   'P 1'
#
loop_
_entity.id
_entity.type
_entity.pdbx_description
1 polymer ?
#
loop_
_entity_poly.entity_id
_entity_poly.type
_entity_poly.pdbx_seq_one_letter_code
_entity_poly.pdbx_strand_id
1 'polypeptide(L)'
;MTELAVADYADEGLVTYFPPGPNAALFHNDHSFVRGLMGPVGSGKSSSCCSEIVMRAIKQEPWYDKVRRSRWAIVRNTYPELKSTTIKTWQTWFPQNVAPIRWDTPITSTMRIDDIGDGTALELEVVFLALDSEMDTGKLRSLELTGVWINEASEIAKGVFDMCTQRVGRYPSKLKGGPSWTGVIMDTNPPDDDHWYYQFAEVDTPKEWKFFRQPGGLYRDEDGTYHPNPDAENIDNLPNGHQYYMNQLAGKQEGWINVFLMGNYGTTSDGKPVYPEWNDRVHVSDKPLEPVRGLPIILGWDFGLTPACIIGQQMPTGQLRILEEIVSEDMGIRQFASDVVRPILTNKYNGFTRFSEGDPAGQIRAQTDERTCLQELLELGIPTEPAPTNDWVPRRESVAYFLTRMIDGAGGLLLDPRCQTLRKGFNGRYRYERLKSSGQARYRDRPVKDGFSHPHDALQYLCMRVRNGLRPVRVRSVVTASNNGWT
;
A
#
# COMPACT_ATOMS: atom_id res chain seq x y z
N MET A 1 31.91 -2.06 18.79
CA MET A 1 32.01 -2.98 17.65
C MET A 1 31.86 -4.38 18.24
N THR A 2 30.69 -4.98 18.11
CA THR A 2 30.45 -6.35 18.60
C THR A 2 30.71 -7.26 17.40
N GLU A 3 31.91 -7.79 17.35
CA GLU A 3 32.32 -8.85 16.43
C GLU A 3 31.53 -10.11 16.81
N LEU A 4 30.65 -10.57 15.97
CA LEU A 4 30.04 -11.90 16.08
C LEU A 4 30.94 -12.87 15.32
N ALA A 5 31.96 -13.38 15.97
CA ALA A 5 32.59 -14.61 15.54
C ALA A 5 31.61 -15.76 15.83
N VAL A 6 30.88 -16.22 14.83
CA VAL A 6 30.27 -17.55 14.90
C VAL A 6 31.39 -18.55 14.82
N ALA A 7 31.55 -19.35 15.89
CA ALA A 7 32.65 -20.19 16.21
C ALA A 7 33.35 -20.90 15.04
N ASP A 8 34.66 -20.99 15.16
CA ASP A 8 35.60 -21.79 14.40
C ASP A 8 35.13 -23.24 14.17
N TYR A 9 34.44 -23.47 13.04
CA TYR A 9 34.41 -24.79 12.44
C TYR A 9 35.19 -24.70 11.13
N ALA A 10 36.50 -24.91 11.29
CA ALA A 10 37.42 -25.01 10.18
C ALA A 10 37.00 -26.14 9.26
N ASP A 11 36.65 -25.82 8.04
CA ASP A 11 37.20 -26.24 6.78
C ASP A 11 36.39 -25.88 5.54
N GLU A 12 35.24 -25.19 5.63
CA GLU A 12 34.57 -24.65 4.45
C GLU A 12 33.85 -23.32 4.78
N GLY A 13 34.50 -22.19 4.51
CA GLY A 13 33.90 -20.89 4.24
C GLY A 13 32.93 -20.33 5.31
N LEU A 14 33.44 -19.95 6.48
CA LEU A 14 32.68 -19.14 7.44
C LEU A 14 32.28 -17.81 6.83
N VAL A 15 30.99 -17.63 6.62
CA VAL A 15 30.42 -16.33 6.22
C VAL A 15 30.28 -15.49 7.49
N THR A 16 31.20 -14.55 7.71
CA THR A 16 31.11 -13.59 8.82
C THR A 16 30.13 -12.49 8.45
N TYR A 17 29.11 -12.27 9.28
CA TYR A 17 28.17 -11.18 9.09
C TYR A 17 28.67 -9.89 9.75
N PHE A 18 28.70 -8.82 8.98
CA PHE A 18 28.83 -7.45 9.46
C PHE A 18 27.57 -6.66 9.07
N PRO A 19 27.03 -5.79 9.97
CA PRO A 19 25.93 -4.91 9.59
C PRO A 19 26.28 -4.12 8.33
N PRO A 20 25.41 -4.10 7.31
CA PRO A 20 25.71 -3.48 6.01
C PRO A 20 25.85 -1.95 6.07
N GLY A 21 25.52 -1.32 7.19
CA GLY A 21 25.62 0.10 7.41
C GLY A 21 25.10 0.53 8.78
N PRO A 22 25.13 1.87 9.06
CA PRO A 22 24.75 2.42 10.37
C PRO A 22 23.33 2.09 10.82
N ASN A 23 22.34 2.12 9.90
CA ASN A 23 20.95 1.85 10.24
C ASN A 23 20.72 0.38 10.60
N ALA A 24 21.36 -0.54 9.88
CA ALA A 24 21.35 -1.96 10.25
C ALA A 24 22.03 -2.21 11.60
N ALA A 25 23.14 -1.52 11.90
CA ALA A 25 23.79 -1.59 13.20
C ALA A 25 22.90 -1.05 14.33
N LEU A 26 22.21 0.06 14.12
CA LEU A 26 21.22 0.59 15.07
C LEU A 26 20.06 -0.37 15.29
N PHE A 27 19.56 -1.02 14.22
CA PHE A 27 18.52 -2.04 14.30
C PHE A 27 18.93 -3.21 15.20
N HIS A 28 20.16 -3.71 15.11
CA HIS A 28 20.67 -4.79 15.96
C HIS A 28 20.86 -4.39 17.42
N ASN A 29 21.19 -3.14 17.68
CA ASN A 29 21.43 -2.63 19.03
C ASN A 29 20.15 -2.22 19.76
N ASP A 30 19.03 -2.11 19.05
CA ASP A 30 17.75 -1.77 19.63
C ASP A 30 17.05 -3.00 20.23
N HIS A 31 16.24 -2.80 21.27
CA HIS A 31 15.56 -3.85 22.02
C HIS A 31 14.03 -3.68 22.01
N SER A 32 13.50 -2.76 21.22
CA SER A 32 12.06 -2.50 21.09
C SER A 32 11.30 -3.77 20.72
N PHE A 33 10.07 -3.86 21.17
CA PHE A 33 9.18 -5.00 20.93
C PHE A 33 8.87 -5.19 19.44
N VAL A 34 8.66 -4.10 18.70
CA VAL A 34 8.54 -4.14 17.24
C VAL A 34 9.64 -3.30 16.62
N ARG A 35 10.35 -3.90 15.65
CA ARG A 35 11.40 -3.20 14.90
C ARG A 35 11.23 -3.42 13.41
N GLY A 36 11.21 -2.32 12.64
CA GLY A 36 11.19 -2.34 11.18
C GLY A 36 12.50 -1.84 10.60
N LEU A 37 13.03 -2.54 9.59
CA LEU A 37 14.16 -2.09 8.78
C LEU A 37 13.69 -1.89 7.35
N MET A 38 13.59 -0.64 6.92
CA MET A 38 13.12 -0.25 5.60
C MET A 38 14.26 0.33 4.77
N GLY A 39 14.29 0.01 3.49
CA GLY A 39 15.32 0.54 2.58
C GLY A 39 15.15 0.08 1.14
N PRO A 40 16.04 0.53 0.22
CA PRO A 40 16.00 0.16 -1.20
C PRO A 40 16.31 -1.34 -1.41
N VAL A 41 16.15 -1.81 -2.63
CA VAL A 41 16.64 -3.16 -3.01
C VAL A 41 18.15 -3.24 -2.83
N GLY A 42 18.65 -4.41 -2.45
CA GLY A 42 20.09 -4.61 -2.30
C GLY A 42 20.72 -3.99 -1.04
N SER A 43 19.97 -3.34 -0.15
CA SER A 43 20.52 -2.70 1.06
C SER A 43 20.82 -3.67 2.24
N GLY A 44 20.68 -4.98 2.04
CA GLY A 44 21.05 -5.99 3.05
C GLY A 44 20.01 -6.24 4.14
N LYS A 45 18.79 -5.74 4.02
CA LYS A 45 17.71 -5.86 5.03
C LYS A 45 17.43 -7.29 5.47
N SER A 46 17.14 -8.17 4.51
CA SER A 46 16.78 -9.56 4.83
C SER A 46 17.95 -10.34 5.45
N SER A 47 19.19 -10.06 5.03
CA SER A 47 20.40 -10.60 5.68
C SER A 47 20.53 -10.12 7.12
N SER A 48 20.23 -8.85 7.38
CA SER A 48 20.21 -8.30 8.74
C SER A 48 19.15 -8.99 9.60
N CYS A 49 17.95 -9.22 9.09
CA CYS A 49 16.92 -9.94 9.84
C CYS A 49 17.28 -11.41 10.10
N CYS A 50 17.88 -12.12 9.13
CA CYS A 50 18.40 -13.47 9.35
C CYS A 50 19.41 -13.50 10.50
N SER A 51 20.38 -12.60 10.46
CA SER A 51 21.44 -12.50 11.48
C SER A 51 20.87 -12.10 12.84
N GLU A 52 19.89 -11.21 12.89
CA GLU A 52 19.23 -10.79 14.13
C GLU A 52 18.56 -11.97 14.86
N ILE A 53 17.95 -12.91 14.14
CA ILE A 53 17.35 -14.12 14.73
C ILE A 53 18.41 -14.90 15.51
N VAL A 54 19.58 -15.15 14.90
CA VAL A 54 20.67 -15.91 15.53
C VAL A 54 21.30 -15.12 16.66
N MET A 55 21.52 -13.81 16.50
CA MET A 55 22.03 -12.95 17.58
C MET A 55 21.11 -12.96 18.80
N ARG A 56 19.80 -12.90 18.62
CA ARG A 56 18.84 -13.01 19.74
C ARG A 56 18.82 -14.39 20.36
N ALA A 57 18.99 -15.45 19.56
CA ALA A 57 19.09 -16.80 20.07
C ALA A 57 20.35 -16.99 20.94
N ILE A 58 21.48 -16.43 20.52
CA ILE A 58 22.74 -16.45 21.30
C ILE A 58 22.61 -15.62 22.59
N LYS A 59 21.89 -14.48 22.55
CA LYS A 59 21.66 -13.63 23.73
C LYS A 59 20.55 -14.14 24.66
N GLN A 60 19.85 -15.22 24.29
CA GLN A 60 18.84 -15.83 25.16
C GLN A 60 19.53 -16.40 26.42
N GLU A 61 19.03 -16.09 27.61
CA GLU A 61 19.54 -16.65 28.86
C GLU A 61 19.41 -18.17 28.87
N PRO A 62 20.48 -18.90 29.21
CA PRO A 62 20.44 -20.35 29.30
C PRO A 62 19.63 -20.80 30.52
N TRP A 63 18.91 -21.90 30.39
CA TRP A 63 18.27 -22.55 31.54
C TRP A 63 19.26 -23.36 32.37
N TYR A 64 18.82 -23.99 33.46
CA TYR A 64 19.66 -24.81 34.35
C TYR A 64 20.42 -25.95 33.63
N ASP A 65 19.88 -26.43 32.51
CA ASP A 65 20.53 -27.41 31.64
C ASP A 65 21.59 -26.81 30.70
N LYS A 66 21.89 -25.51 30.87
CA LYS A 66 22.84 -24.73 30.06
C LYS A 66 22.49 -24.64 28.58
N VAL A 67 21.20 -24.76 28.22
CA VAL A 67 20.73 -24.63 26.84
C VAL A 67 19.98 -23.32 26.63
N ARG A 68 20.37 -22.53 25.63
CA ARG A 68 19.71 -21.33 25.15
C ARG A 68 18.70 -21.71 24.11
N ARG A 69 17.40 -21.63 24.45
CA ARG A 69 16.33 -22.07 23.58
C ARG A 69 15.57 -20.88 23.02
N SER A 70 15.35 -20.89 21.70
CA SER A 70 14.47 -19.93 21.06
C SER A 70 13.72 -20.57 19.88
N ARG A 71 12.54 -20.06 19.60
CA ARG A 71 11.70 -20.48 18.47
C ARG A 71 11.18 -19.24 17.74
N TRP A 72 11.41 -19.20 16.45
CA TRP A 72 11.04 -18.09 15.60
C TRP A 72 10.10 -18.52 14.47
N ALA A 73 9.19 -17.66 14.05
CA ALA A 73 8.51 -17.79 12.78
C ALA A 73 9.06 -16.79 11.78
N ILE A 74 9.28 -17.23 10.56
CA ILE A 74 9.58 -16.36 9.42
C ILE A 74 8.36 -16.36 8.52
N VAL A 75 7.76 -15.18 8.35
CA VAL A 75 6.51 -14.96 7.64
C VAL A 75 6.76 -14.27 6.31
N ARG A 76 6.17 -14.80 5.24
CA ARG A 76 6.12 -14.20 3.90
C ARG A 76 4.67 -14.28 3.38
N ASN A 77 4.30 -13.45 2.41
CA ASN A 77 2.92 -13.48 1.86
C ASN A 77 2.61 -14.80 1.15
N THR A 78 3.43 -15.27 0.21
CA THR A 78 3.12 -16.45 -0.59
C THR A 78 4.16 -17.57 -0.44
N TYR A 79 3.71 -18.81 -0.63
CA TYR A 79 4.58 -20.00 -0.59
C TYR A 79 5.68 -20.02 -1.67
N PRO A 80 5.40 -19.64 -2.94
CA PRO A 80 6.45 -19.55 -3.96
C PRO A 80 7.55 -18.56 -3.60
N GLU A 81 7.20 -17.38 -3.08
CA GLU A 81 8.17 -16.36 -2.68
C GLU A 81 8.93 -16.76 -1.42
N LEU A 82 8.25 -17.33 -0.43
CA LEU A 82 8.91 -17.90 0.75
C LEU A 82 10.02 -18.88 0.35
N LYS A 83 9.75 -19.80 -0.58
CA LYS A 83 10.73 -20.79 -1.06
C LYS A 83 11.81 -20.18 -1.94
N SER A 84 11.44 -19.29 -2.87
CA SER A 84 12.37 -18.79 -3.90
C SER A 84 13.29 -17.69 -3.40
N THR A 85 12.93 -16.99 -2.34
CA THR A 85 13.68 -15.85 -1.79
C THR A 85 14.06 -16.06 -0.33
N THR A 86 13.12 -16.09 0.60
CA THR A 86 13.35 -16.03 2.04
C THR A 86 14.12 -17.25 2.56
N ILE A 87 13.69 -18.47 2.19
CA ILE A 87 14.37 -19.71 2.58
C ILE A 87 15.76 -19.79 1.93
N LYS A 88 15.92 -19.33 0.69
CA LYS A 88 17.24 -19.27 0.04
C LYS A 88 18.19 -18.31 0.77
N THR A 89 17.70 -17.14 1.18
CA THR A 89 18.50 -16.21 1.98
C THR A 89 18.93 -16.85 3.30
N TRP A 90 18.03 -17.54 3.99
CA TRP A 90 18.35 -18.29 5.20
C TRP A 90 19.44 -19.35 4.95
N GLN A 91 19.30 -20.15 3.87
CA GLN A 91 20.28 -21.19 3.51
C GLN A 91 21.64 -20.63 3.07
N THR A 92 21.67 -19.44 2.49
CA THR A 92 22.94 -18.77 2.13
C THR A 92 23.74 -18.41 3.38
N TRP A 93 23.08 -17.93 4.43
CA TRP A 93 23.71 -17.59 5.69
C TRP A 93 23.95 -18.82 6.59
N PHE A 94 23.04 -19.78 6.57
CA PHE A 94 23.05 -20.97 7.43
C PHE A 94 22.87 -22.23 6.57
N PRO A 95 23.98 -22.79 6.06
CA PRO A 95 23.93 -23.96 5.19
C PRO A 95 23.29 -25.19 5.86
N GLN A 96 22.97 -26.20 5.07
CA GLN A 96 22.25 -27.41 5.50
C GLN A 96 22.94 -28.19 6.63
N ASN A 97 24.27 -28.12 6.73
CA ASN A 97 25.07 -28.72 7.82
C ASN A 97 24.97 -27.94 9.14
N VAL A 98 24.63 -26.63 9.09
CA VAL A 98 24.50 -25.75 10.28
C VAL A 98 23.07 -25.66 10.74
N ALA A 99 22.14 -25.42 9.80
CA ALA A 99 20.72 -25.25 10.05
C ALA A 99 19.86 -26.05 9.06
N PRO A 100 19.81 -27.39 9.20
CA PRO A 100 19.07 -28.26 8.29
C PRO A 100 17.63 -27.86 8.15
N ILE A 101 17.14 -27.83 6.90
CA ILE A 101 15.74 -27.57 6.57
C ILE A 101 14.99 -28.87 6.37
N ARG A 102 13.85 -29.00 7.05
CA ARG A 102 12.84 -30.02 6.82
C ARG A 102 11.73 -29.44 5.98
N TRP A 103 11.45 -30.08 4.85
CA TRP A 103 10.48 -29.59 3.85
C TRP A 103 9.05 -30.06 4.08
N ASP A 104 8.81 -30.81 5.15
CA ASP A 104 7.46 -31.19 5.58
C ASP A 104 6.69 -29.94 6.02
N THR A 105 5.37 -30.01 5.95
CA THR A 105 4.51 -28.88 6.35
C THR A 105 4.19 -28.95 7.85
N PRO A 106 4.53 -27.90 8.63
CA PRO A 106 5.22 -26.67 8.25
C PRO A 106 6.70 -26.89 7.96
N ILE A 107 7.27 -26.12 7.01
CA ILE A 107 8.71 -26.12 6.75
C ILE A 107 9.42 -25.59 7.99
N THR A 108 10.46 -26.29 8.44
CA THR A 108 11.23 -25.89 9.63
C THR A 108 12.72 -25.97 9.39
N SER A 109 13.47 -25.18 10.14
CA SER A 109 14.93 -25.30 10.25
C SER A 109 15.32 -25.34 11.72
N THR A 110 16.32 -26.14 12.07
CA THR A 110 16.79 -26.25 13.45
C THR A 110 18.31 -26.10 13.47
N MET A 111 18.80 -25.09 14.22
CA MET A 111 20.22 -24.90 14.46
C MET A 111 20.52 -25.38 15.87
N ARG A 112 21.54 -26.26 16.01
CA ARG A 112 22.06 -26.77 17.30
C ARG A 112 23.57 -26.59 17.34
N ILE A 113 24.04 -25.95 18.40
CA ILE A 113 25.46 -25.75 18.66
C ILE A 113 25.68 -26.20 20.10
N ASP A 114 26.54 -27.18 20.30
CA ASP A 114 26.74 -27.81 21.61
C ASP A 114 27.47 -26.87 22.59
N ASP A 115 28.34 -25.99 22.10
CA ASP A 115 28.99 -24.95 22.88
C ASP A 115 29.20 -23.70 22.00
N ILE A 116 28.64 -22.57 22.44
CA ILE A 116 28.84 -21.28 21.77
C ILE A 116 30.07 -20.51 22.24
N GLY A 117 30.98 -21.21 22.99
CA GLY A 117 32.22 -20.65 23.51
C GLY A 117 32.14 -20.14 24.96
N ASP A 118 31.02 -20.31 25.64
CA ASP A 118 30.80 -19.94 27.05
C ASP A 118 30.34 -21.12 27.92
N GLY A 119 30.40 -22.33 27.39
CA GLY A 119 29.96 -23.55 28.06
C GLY A 119 28.45 -23.72 28.06
N THR A 120 27.73 -23.03 27.18
CA THR A 120 26.29 -23.20 26.96
C THR A 120 25.98 -23.63 25.52
N ALA A 121 24.94 -24.44 25.37
CA ALA A 121 24.44 -24.88 24.06
C ALA A 121 23.39 -23.95 23.51
N LEU A 122 23.25 -23.89 22.18
CA LEU A 122 22.22 -23.19 21.46
C LEU A 122 21.23 -24.18 20.82
N GLU A 123 19.96 -23.95 20.99
CA GLU A 123 18.85 -24.64 20.30
C GLU A 123 17.88 -23.61 19.73
N LEU A 124 17.99 -23.34 18.42
CA LEU A 124 17.15 -22.43 17.67
C LEU A 124 16.27 -23.21 16.70
N GLU A 125 14.97 -23.07 16.82
CA GLU A 125 13.99 -23.58 15.87
C GLU A 125 13.38 -22.43 15.07
N VAL A 126 13.29 -22.58 13.75
CA VAL A 126 12.67 -21.61 12.83
C VAL A 126 11.56 -22.31 12.05
N VAL A 127 10.36 -21.71 12.06
CA VAL A 127 9.19 -22.19 11.31
C VAL A 127 8.92 -21.19 10.17
N PHE A 128 8.85 -21.68 8.94
CA PHE A 128 8.58 -20.86 7.75
C PHE A 128 7.09 -20.92 7.40
N LEU A 129 6.45 -19.76 7.32
CA LEU A 129 5.01 -19.64 7.11
C LEU A 129 4.69 -18.71 5.94
N ALA A 130 3.85 -19.18 5.03
CA ALA A 130 3.21 -18.33 4.03
C ALA A 130 1.83 -17.92 4.54
N LEU A 131 1.59 -16.61 4.67
CA LEU A 131 0.36 -16.01 5.19
C LEU A 131 -0.13 -14.93 4.22
N ASP A 132 -0.97 -15.35 3.28
CA ASP A 132 -1.45 -14.51 2.18
C ASP A 132 -2.61 -13.60 2.59
N SER A 133 -3.37 -14.02 3.61
CA SER A 133 -4.56 -13.31 4.05
C SER A 133 -4.80 -13.43 5.56
N GLU A 134 -5.72 -12.64 6.09
CA GLU A 134 -6.15 -12.76 7.48
C GLU A 134 -6.73 -14.13 7.83
N MET A 135 -7.31 -14.85 6.85
CA MET A 135 -7.82 -16.21 7.07
C MET A 135 -6.70 -17.22 7.39
N ASP A 136 -5.47 -16.96 6.92
CA ASP A 136 -4.31 -17.79 7.21
C ASP A 136 -3.77 -17.64 8.64
N THR A 137 -4.24 -16.67 9.40
CA THR A 137 -3.85 -16.45 10.80
C THR A 137 -4.08 -17.68 11.69
N GLY A 138 -4.98 -18.59 11.26
CA GLY A 138 -5.17 -19.88 11.91
C GLY A 138 -3.89 -20.70 12.09
N LYS A 139 -2.93 -20.59 11.14
CA LYS A 139 -1.64 -21.29 11.18
C LYS A 139 -0.74 -20.78 12.32
N LEU A 140 -0.91 -19.51 12.74
CA LEU A 140 -0.17 -18.92 13.86
C LEU A 140 -0.77 -19.22 15.23
N ARG A 141 -2.10 -19.46 15.32
CA ARG A 141 -2.84 -19.52 16.59
C ARG A 141 -2.31 -20.52 17.59
N SER A 142 -1.75 -21.63 17.13
CA SER A 142 -1.22 -22.71 17.98
C SER A 142 0.26 -22.57 18.29
N LEU A 143 0.97 -21.61 17.68
CA LEU A 143 2.42 -21.47 17.85
C LEU A 143 2.76 -20.69 19.13
N GLU A 144 3.80 -21.14 19.79
CA GLU A 144 4.46 -20.48 20.90
C GLU A 144 5.84 -20.06 20.44
N LEU A 145 6.10 -18.74 20.37
CA LEU A 145 7.28 -18.19 19.74
C LEU A 145 8.04 -17.27 20.69
N THR A 146 9.36 -17.20 20.49
CA THR A 146 10.21 -16.16 21.04
C THR A 146 10.05 -14.87 20.25
N GLY A 147 10.16 -14.96 18.94
CA GLY A 147 10.05 -13.84 18.03
C GLY A 147 9.47 -14.23 16.67
N VAL A 148 9.12 -13.21 15.88
CA VAL A 148 8.69 -13.34 14.50
C VAL A 148 9.49 -12.40 13.62
N TRP A 149 9.91 -12.87 12.45
CA TRP A 149 10.38 -12.03 11.36
C TRP A 149 9.35 -12.02 10.24
N ILE A 150 8.87 -10.83 9.89
CA ILE A 150 8.00 -10.58 8.74
C ILE A 150 8.89 -10.06 7.60
N ASN A 151 9.09 -10.89 6.59
CA ASN A 151 9.87 -10.52 5.41
C ASN A 151 8.94 -9.87 4.38
N GLU A 152 9.36 -8.71 3.86
CA GLU A 152 8.59 -7.83 2.98
C GLU A 152 7.23 -7.43 3.59
N ALA A 153 7.30 -6.72 4.72
CA ALA A 153 6.12 -6.31 5.48
C ALA A 153 5.10 -5.48 4.68
N SER A 154 5.54 -4.80 3.61
CA SER A 154 4.66 -4.08 2.68
C SER A 154 3.68 -4.98 1.91
N GLU A 155 3.92 -6.28 1.89
CA GLU A 155 3.05 -7.26 1.22
C GLU A 155 2.14 -8.02 2.19
N ILE A 156 2.23 -7.73 3.48
CA ILE A 156 1.54 -8.46 4.55
C ILE A 156 0.35 -7.65 5.07
N ALA A 157 -0.81 -8.30 5.17
CA ALA A 157 -2.02 -7.69 5.74
C ALA A 157 -1.82 -7.35 7.23
N LYS A 158 -2.41 -6.22 7.68
CA LYS A 158 -2.32 -5.78 9.07
C LYS A 158 -2.77 -6.84 10.08
N GLY A 159 -3.85 -7.58 9.80
CA GLY A 159 -4.35 -8.64 10.68
C GLY A 159 -3.36 -9.79 10.89
N VAL A 160 -2.49 -10.07 9.91
CA VAL A 160 -1.38 -11.04 10.07
C VAL A 160 -0.32 -10.49 11.01
N PHE A 161 0.07 -9.22 10.85
CA PHE A 161 0.99 -8.55 11.77
C PHE A 161 0.44 -8.53 13.20
N ASP A 162 -0.83 -8.17 13.39
CA ASP A 162 -1.49 -8.15 14.70
C ASP A 162 -1.49 -9.56 15.36
N MET A 163 -1.67 -10.62 14.57
CA MET A 163 -1.57 -11.99 15.07
C MET A 163 -0.13 -12.34 15.46
N CYS A 164 0.89 -11.92 14.71
CA CYS A 164 2.29 -12.14 15.05
C CYS A 164 2.63 -11.56 16.44
N THR A 165 2.22 -10.33 16.73
CA THR A 165 2.47 -9.69 18.03
C THR A 165 1.83 -10.44 19.21
N GLN A 166 0.74 -11.18 18.97
CA GLN A 166 0.04 -11.98 20.00
C GLN A 166 0.72 -13.33 20.27
N ARG A 167 1.59 -13.82 19.39
CA ARG A 167 2.18 -15.16 19.48
C ARG A 167 3.60 -15.17 20.07
N VAL A 168 4.27 -14.03 20.12
CA VAL A 168 5.60 -13.88 20.68
C VAL A 168 5.58 -13.83 22.22
N GLY A 169 6.71 -14.13 22.86
CA GLY A 169 6.85 -14.13 24.30
C GLY A 169 6.36 -15.40 25.01
N ARG A 170 6.08 -16.47 24.27
CA ARG A 170 5.53 -17.72 24.80
C ARG A 170 6.55 -18.87 24.82
N TYR A 171 7.67 -18.72 24.14
CA TYR A 171 8.72 -19.73 24.10
C TYR A 171 10.09 -19.09 24.41
N PRO A 172 10.95 -19.75 25.21
CA PRO A 172 10.67 -20.93 26.02
C PRO A 172 9.60 -20.65 27.08
N SER A 173 8.94 -21.69 27.57
CA SER A 173 7.94 -21.55 28.62
C SER A 173 8.55 -20.96 29.91
N LYS A 174 7.75 -20.34 30.76
CA LYS A 174 8.22 -19.82 32.07
C LYS A 174 8.88 -20.89 32.93
N LEU A 175 8.45 -22.16 32.80
CA LEU A 175 9.06 -23.30 33.49
C LEU A 175 10.49 -23.61 32.99
N LYS A 176 10.88 -23.04 31.85
CA LYS A 176 12.23 -23.13 31.26
C LYS A 176 12.87 -21.74 31.13
N GLY A 177 12.60 -20.84 32.07
CA GLY A 177 13.21 -19.53 32.19
C GLY A 177 12.47 -18.40 31.47
N GLY A 178 11.61 -18.70 30.51
CA GLY A 178 10.98 -17.70 29.65
C GLY A 178 11.95 -17.10 28.62
N PRO A 179 11.47 -16.27 27.69
CA PRO A 179 12.31 -15.54 26.74
C PRO A 179 12.98 -14.33 27.41
N SER A 180 14.26 -14.12 27.17
CA SER A 180 15.03 -12.95 27.64
C SER A 180 14.67 -11.70 26.85
N TRP A 181 14.31 -11.89 25.59
CA TRP A 181 13.74 -10.88 24.70
C TRP A 181 12.63 -11.50 23.87
N THR A 182 11.64 -10.70 23.51
CA THR A 182 10.55 -11.10 22.65
C THR A 182 10.11 -9.94 21.76
N GLY A 183 9.65 -10.24 20.56
CA GLY A 183 9.14 -9.20 19.68
C GLY A 183 8.98 -9.64 18.22
N VAL A 184 8.65 -8.64 17.38
CA VAL A 184 8.50 -8.78 15.94
C VAL A 184 9.51 -7.91 15.23
N ILE A 185 10.31 -8.50 14.36
CA ILE A 185 11.18 -7.77 13.44
C ILE A 185 10.62 -7.84 12.03
N MET A 186 10.86 -6.79 11.25
CA MET A 186 10.34 -6.67 9.88
C MET A 186 11.41 -6.08 8.97
N ASP A 187 11.45 -6.56 7.74
CA ASP A 187 12.12 -5.84 6.65
C ASP A 187 11.13 -5.52 5.53
N THR A 188 11.36 -4.43 4.83
CA THR A 188 10.51 -4.03 3.72
C THR A 188 11.18 -3.02 2.79
N ASN A 189 10.77 -2.98 1.53
CA ASN A 189 10.91 -1.80 0.72
C ASN A 189 9.86 -0.78 1.17
N PRO A 190 10.05 0.54 0.90
CA PRO A 190 9.08 1.55 1.29
C PRO A 190 7.70 1.24 0.73
N PRO A 191 6.67 1.12 1.60
CA PRO A 191 5.30 0.96 1.14
C PRO A 191 4.69 2.28 0.66
N ASP A 192 3.42 2.24 0.37
CA ASP A 192 2.56 3.40 0.18
C ASP A 192 2.25 4.08 1.51
N ASP A 193 1.95 5.38 1.48
CA ASP A 193 1.58 6.17 2.65
C ASP A 193 0.22 5.81 3.28
N ASP A 194 -0.64 5.04 2.58
CA ASP A 194 -1.86 4.45 3.13
C ASP A 194 -1.61 3.12 3.86
N HIS A 195 -0.42 2.54 3.71
CA HIS A 195 -0.12 1.23 4.27
C HIS A 195 0.06 1.31 5.79
N TRP A 196 -0.39 0.27 6.53
CA TRP A 196 -0.29 0.20 7.99
C TRP A 196 1.15 0.39 8.51
N TYR A 197 2.16 -0.07 7.76
CA TYR A 197 3.57 0.12 8.13
C TYR A 197 3.94 1.60 8.15
N TYR A 198 3.53 2.38 7.13
CA TYR A 198 3.75 3.82 7.08
C TYR A 198 3.07 4.52 8.26
N GLN A 199 1.82 4.16 8.55
CA GLN A 199 1.08 4.77 9.66
C GLN A 199 1.82 4.59 10.99
N PHE A 200 2.36 3.40 11.25
CA PHE A 200 3.15 3.16 12.46
C PHE A 200 4.56 3.75 12.41
N ALA A 201 5.20 3.80 11.26
CA ALA A 201 6.58 4.30 11.15
C ALA A 201 6.68 5.82 11.20
N GLU A 202 5.69 6.55 10.61
CA GLU A 202 5.81 7.98 10.34
C GLU A 202 4.71 8.83 11.00
N VAL A 203 3.52 8.27 11.29
CA VAL A 203 2.38 9.06 11.77
C VAL A 203 2.14 8.87 13.26
N ASP A 204 1.96 7.63 13.72
CA ASP A 204 1.65 7.31 15.11
C ASP A 204 2.45 6.08 15.58
N THR A 205 3.70 6.32 15.93
CA THR A 205 4.62 5.27 16.37
C THR A 205 4.38 4.92 17.86
N PRO A 206 3.93 3.67 18.16
CA PRO A 206 3.79 3.22 19.52
C PRO A 206 5.12 3.28 20.29
N LYS A 207 5.07 3.60 21.60
CA LYS A 207 6.25 3.90 22.43
C LYS A 207 7.35 2.83 22.41
N GLU A 208 6.97 1.56 22.30
CA GLU A 208 7.91 0.42 22.33
C GLU A 208 8.23 -0.13 20.94
N TRP A 209 8.01 0.67 19.91
CA TRP A 209 8.28 0.33 18.52
C TRP A 209 9.36 1.24 17.95
N LYS A 210 10.16 0.70 17.02
CA LYS A 210 11.22 1.45 16.37
C LYS A 210 11.32 1.10 14.90
N PHE A 211 11.46 2.11 14.07
CA PHE A 211 11.61 1.95 12.64
C PHE A 211 12.92 2.59 12.18
N PHE A 212 13.69 1.83 11.41
CA PHE A 212 14.98 2.24 10.88
C PHE A 212 14.87 2.36 9.37
N ARG A 213 15.32 3.47 8.82
CA ARG A 213 15.27 3.74 7.40
C ARG A 213 16.67 3.84 6.85
N GLN A 214 17.03 2.92 5.94
CA GLN A 214 18.28 2.96 5.21
C GLN A 214 18.19 4.00 4.09
N PRO A 215 19.27 4.75 3.80
CA PRO A 215 19.31 5.68 2.68
C PRO A 215 19.08 4.98 1.34
N GLY A 216 18.51 5.70 0.38
CA GLY A 216 18.36 5.23 -0.98
C GLY A 216 19.72 4.92 -1.64
N GLY A 217 19.73 3.99 -2.61
CA GLY A 217 20.91 3.73 -3.43
C GLY A 217 21.21 4.84 -4.43
N LEU A 218 20.18 5.62 -4.77
CA LEU A 218 20.26 6.79 -5.64
C LEU A 218 19.58 7.99 -4.99
N TYR A 219 20.00 9.19 -5.42
CA TYR A 219 19.25 10.42 -5.23
C TYR A 219 19.04 11.12 -6.59
N ARG A 220 18.11 12.07 -6.64
CA ARG A 220 17.80 12.85 -7.83
C ARG A 220 18.12 14.32 -7.54
N ASP A 221 18.85 14.97 -8.43
CA ASP A 221 19.15 16.39 -8.33
C ASP A 221 17.97 17.28 -8.82
N GLU A 222 18.15 18.60 -8.73
CA GLU A 222 17.15 19.60 -9.15
C GLU A 222 16.85 19.54 -10.65
N ASP A 223 17.83 19.16 -11.47
CA ASP A 223 17.67 18.99 -12.92
C ASP A 223 16.97 17.70 -13.30
N GLY A 224 16.71 16.83 -12.31
CA GLY A 224 16.03 15.56 -12.51
C GLY A 224 16.95 14.40 -12.88
N THR A 225 18.26 14.58 -12.79
CA THR A 225 19.26 13.53 -13.06
C THR A 225 19.45 12.63 -11.83
N TYR A 226 19.62 11.34 -12.07
CA TYR A 226 19.87 10.36 -11.00
C TYR A 226 21.37 10.19 -10.77
N HIS A 227 21.76 10.21 -9.50
CA HIS A 227 23.14 10.03 -9.04
C HIS A 227 23.23 8.94 -7.98
N PRO A 228 24.40 8.26 -7.88
CA PRO A 228 24.68 7.37 -6.75
C PRO A 228 24.61 8.11 -5.43
N ASN A 229 23.94 7.53 -4.44
CA ASN A 229 23.90 8.10 -3.09
C ASN A 229 25.14 7.67 -2.30
N PRO A 230 26.02 8.58 -1.86
CA PRO A 230 27.20 8.23 -1.09
C PRO A 230 26.88 7.62 0.29
N ASP A 231 25.68 7.90 0.83
CA ASP A 231 25.25 7.38 2.13
C ASP A 231 24.56 6.02 2.02
N ALA A 232 24.46 5.43 0.81
CA ALA A 232 23.83 4.15 0.61
C ALA A 232 24.54 3.04 1.36
N GLU A 233 23.78 2.19 2.04
CA GLU A 233 24.30 1.05 2.79
C GLU A 233 24.50 -0.19 1.91
N ASN A 234 25.35 -1.12 2.34
CA ASN A 234 25.63 -2.41 1.70
C ASN A 234 26.37 -2.34 0.35
N ILE A 235 26.95 -1.20 0.00
CA ILE A 235 27.56 -0.98 -1.32
C ILE A 235 28.70 -1.97 -1.61
N ASP A 236 29.51 -2.27 -0.60
CA ASP A 236 30.67 -3.18 -0.73
C ASP A 236 30.27 -4.63 -1.02
N ASN A 237 29.04 -5.03 -0.70
CA ASN A 237 28.50 -6.36 -0.97
C ASN A 237 27.71 -6.44 -2.28
N LEU A 238 27.52 -5.31 -2.99
CA LEU A 238 26.80 -5.29 -4.27
C LEU A 238 27.75 -5.50 -5.46
N PRO A 239 27.31 -6.25 -6.49
CA PRO A 239 28.07 -6.36 -7.72
C PRO A 239 28.35 -4.98 -8.33
N ASN A 240 29.63 -4.62 -8.50
CA ASN A 240 30.07 -3.32 -9.02
C ASN A 240 29.67 -2.11 -8.13
N GLY A 241 29.41 -2.30 -6.85
CA GLY A 241 29.13 -1.22 -5.90
C GLY A 241 27.94 -0.36 -6.33
N HIS A 242 28.11 0.97 -6.34
CA HIS A 242 27.06 1.92 -6.74
C HIS A 242 26.53 1.72 -8.17
N GLN A 243 27.33 1.13 -9.08
CA GLN A 243 26.87 0.84 -10.44
C GLN A 243 25.71 -0.16 -10.48
N TYR A 244 25.54 -0.97 -9.44
CA TYR A 244 24.38 -1.85 -9.27
C TYR A 244 23.06 -1.06 -9.39
N TYR A 245 22.95 0.08 -8.74
CA TYR A 245 21.75 0.92 -8.79
C TYR A 245 21.60 1.65 -10.13
N MET A 246 22.70 2.21 -10.66
CA MET A 246 22.68 2.91 -11.96
C MET A 246 22.24 2.00 -13.10
N ASN A 247 22.67 0.73 -13.10
CA ASN A 247 22.30 -0.25 -14.12
C ASN A 247 20.80 -0.58 -14.12
N GLN A 248 20.10 -0.32 -13.02
CA GLN A 248 18.66 -0.61 -12.89
C GLN A 248 17.75 0.52 -13.37
N LEU A 249 18.30 1.69 -13.73
CA LEU A 249 17.50 2.82 -14.21
C LEU A 249 16.83 2.57 -15.56
N ALA A 250 17.54 1.87 -16.47
CA ALA A 250 17.08 1.69 -17.83
C ALA A 250 15.73 0.94 -17.91
N GLY A 251 14.75 1.57 -18.55
CA GLY A 251 13.43 0.98 -18.79
C GLY A 251 12.51 0.90 -17.57
N LYS A 252 12.87 1.51 -16.44
CA LYS A 252 12.02 1.56 -15.24
C LYS A 252 11.18 2.83 -15.17
N GLN A 253 9.98 2.70 -14.64
CA GLN A 253 9.10 3.83 -14.37
C GLN A 253 9.60 4.64 -13.17
N GLU A 254 9.35 5.95 -13.16
CA GLU A 254 9.78 6.87 -12.09
C GLU A 254 9.29 6.43 -10.70
N GLY A 255 8.04 5.97 -10.56
CA GLY A 255 7.52 5.46 -9.29
C GLY A 255 8.27 4.22 -8.78
N TRP A 256 8.67 3.32 -9.67
CA TRP A 256 9.48 2.16 -9.31
C TRP A 256 10.88 2.58 -8.84
N ILE A 257 11.53 3.51 -9.56
CA ILE A 257 12.84 4.07 -9.19
C ILE A 257 12.75 4.74 -7.82
N ASN A 258 11.72 5.55 -7.61
CA ASN A 258 11.51 6.27 -6.35
C ASN A 258 11.42 5.32 -5.15
N VAL A 259 10.70 4.23 -5.26
CA VAL A 259 10.52 3.27 -4.16
C VAL A 259 11.72 2.34 -4.02
N PHE A 260 12.10 1.64 -5.09
CA PHE A 260 13.06 0.54 -4.99
C PHE A 260 14.51 0.98 -5.02
N LEU A 261 14.84 2.11 -5.67
CA LEU A 261 16.21 2.60 -5.76
C LEU A 261 16.47 3.79 -4.85
N MET A 262 15.54 4.75 -4.75
CA MET A 262 15.70 5.93 -3.90
C MET A 262 15.21 5.71 -2.46
N GLY A 263 14.50 4.61 -2.16
CA GLY A 263 14.05 4.29 -0.82
C GLY A 263 12.99 5.26 -0.28
N ASN A 264 12.20 5.88 -1.15
CA ASN A 264 11.12 6.78 -0.76
C ASN A 264 9.78 6.06 -0.72
N TYR A 265 8.91 6.50 0.19
CA TYR A 265 7.52 6.06 0.18
C TYR A 265 6.85 6.39 -1.15
N GLY A 266 6.01 5.50 -1.63
CA GLY A 266 5.30 5.71 -2.87
C GLY A 266 4.59 4.47 -3.39
N THR A 267 3.78 4.66 -4.41
CA THR A 267 2.99 3.60 -5.04
C THR A 267 3.85 2.80 -6.02
N THR A 268 3.99 1.52 -5.76
CA THR A 268 4.43 0.53 -6.77
C THR A 268 3.22 -0.29 -7.16
N SER A 269 2.64 0.00 -8.30
CA SER A 269 1.48 -0.74 -8.76
C SER A 269 1.91 -2.01 -9.51
N ASP A 270 1.64 -3.17 -8.93
CA ASP A 270 1.58 -4.43 -9.68
C ASP A 270 0.36 -4.42 -10.60
N GLY A 271 0.44 -3.70 -11.72
CA GLY A 271 -0.67 -3.57 -12.63
C GLY A 271 -0.42 -2.53 -13.72
N LYS A 272 -1.32 -2.46 -14.70
CA LYS A 272 -1.28 -1.42 -15.73
C LYS A 272 -2.16 -0.25 -15.28
N PRO A 273 -1.63 0.99 -15.14
CA PRO A 273 -2.46 2.16 -14.83
C PRO A 273 -3.62 2.30 -15.82
N VAL A 274 -4.78 2.71 -15.33
CA VAL A 274 -5.95 3.00 -16.19
C VAL A 274 -5.69 4.22 -17.07
N TYR A 275 -4.99 5.20 -16.53
CA TYR A 275 -4.68 6.46 -17.19
C TYR A 275 -3.16 6.68 -17.31
N PRO A 276 -2.48 6.01 -18.27
CA PRO A 276 -1.06 6.24 -18.54
C PRO A 276 -0.78 7.65 -19.07
N GLU A 277 -1.82 8.39 -19.46
CA GLU A 277 -1.75 9.77 -19.93
C GLU A 277 -1.54 10.80 -18.79
N TRP A 278 -1.68 10.38 -17.53
CA TRP A 278 -1.53 11.23 -16.37
C TRP A 278 -0.07 11.64 -16.12
N ASN A 279 0.12 12.88 -15.75
CA ASN A 279 1.40 13.40 -15.28
C ASN A 279 1.13 14.45 -14.18
N ASP A 280 1.63 14.20 -12.98
CA ASP A 280 1.43 15.06 -11.80
C ASP A 280 1.83 16.51 -12.05
N ARG A 281 2.97 16.74 -12.73
CA ARG A 281 3.49 18.09 -13.03
C ARG A 281 2.61 18.88 -13.99
N VAL A 282 1.80 18.19 -14.78
CA VAL A 282 0.92 18.81 -15.80
C VAL A 282 -0.50 18.95 -15.28
N HIS A 283 -0.96 17.97 -14.49
CA HIS A 283 -2.37 17.82 -14.16
C HIS A 283 -2.72 18.17 -12.71
N VAL A 284 -1.73 18.41 -11.83
CA VAL A 284 -1.98 18.88 -10.47
C VAL A 284 -1.68 20.37 -10.39
N SER A 285 -2.57 21.12 -9.78
CA SER A 285 -2.35 22.55 -9.54
C SER A 285 -1.35 22.77 -8.42
N ASP A 286 -0.46 23.77 -8.58
CA ASP A 286 0.49 24.18 -7.53
C ASP A 286 -0.20 24.78 -6.29
N LYS A 287 -1.45 25.25 -6.46
CA LYS A 287 -2.23 25.89 -5.40
C LYS A 287 -3.66 25.33 -5.39
N PRO A 288 -4.35 25.36 -4.24
CA PRO A 288 -5.76 25.04 -4.18
C PRO A 288 -6.57 25.81 -5.21
N LEU A 289 -7.46 25.11 -5.89
CA LEU A 289 -8.32 25.68 -6.93
C LEU A 289 -9.56 26.32 -6.29
N GLU A 290 -9.78 27.59 -6.55
CA GLU A 290 -10.99 28.28 -6.10
C GLU A 290 -12.08 28.27 -7.19
N PRO A 291 -13.35 28.07 -6.79
CA PRO A 291 -14.45 28.09 -7.74
C PRO A 291 -14.67 29.47 -8.34
N VAL A 292 -14.81 29.54 -9.67
CA VAL A 292 -15.03 30.78 -10.40
C VAL A 292 -16.52 31.13 -10.40
N ARG A 293 -16.88 32.29 -9.87
CA ARG A 293 -18.28 32.81 -9.88
C ARG A 293 -18.79 33.03 -11.29
N GLY A 294 -20.06 32.73 -11.51
CA GLY A 294 -20.69 32.86 -12.83
C GLY A 294 -20.55 31.63 -13.73
N LEU A 295 -19.66 30.71 -13.40
CA LEU A 295 -19.59 29.41 -14.06
C LEU A 295 -20.33 28.34 -13.22
N PRO A 296 -21.01 27.37 -13.89
CA PRO A 296 -21.68 26.29 -13.18
C PRO A 296 -20.65 25.34 -12.54
N ILE A 297 -21.02 24.69 -11.44
CA ILE A 297 -20.35 23.51 -10.93
C ILE A 297 -20.99 22.25 -11.49
N ILE A 298 -20.17 21.20 -11.64
CA ILE A 298 -20.58 19.91 -12.17
C ILE A 298 -20.26 18.86 -11.12
N LEU A 299 -21.25 18.03 -10.80
CA LEU A 299 -21.11 16.92 -9.86
C LEU A 299 -21.13 15.61 -10.63
N GLY A 300 -20.22 14.72 -10.31
CA GLY A 300 -20.22 13.32 -10.76
C GLY A 300 -20.40 12.40 -9.56
N TRP A 301 -21.22 11.35 -9.70
CA TRP A 301 -21.55 10.45 -8.61
C TRP A 301 -21.28 8.99 -8.96
N ASP A 302 -20.66 8.28 -8.04
CA ASP A 302 -20.65 6.82 -7.97
C ASP A 302 -21.48 6.37 -6.75
N PHE A 303 -22.35 5.38 -6.95
CA PHE A 303 -23.27 4.90 -5.93
C PHE A 303 -22.83 3.54 -5.38
N GLY A 304 -23.10 3.30 -4.12
CA GLY A 304 -22.75 2.04 -3.42
C GLY A 304 -22.57 2.27 -1.93
N LEU A 305 -21.95 1.31 -1.25
CA LEU A 305 -21.60 1.42 0.17
C LEU A 305 -20.35 2.29 0.41
N THR A 306 -19.61 2.56 -0.64
CA THR A 306 -18.52 3.54 -0.66
C THR A 306 -18.86 4.63 -1.68
N PRO A 307 -19.84 5.49 -1.38
CA PRO A 307 -20.29 6.51 -2.31
C PRO A 307 -19.20 7.56 -2.52
N ALA A 308 -19.12 8.06 -3.76
CA ALA A 308 -18.20 9.13 -4.14
C ALA A 308 -18.93 10.24 -4.90
N CYS A 309 -18.54 11.49 -4.62
CA CYS A 309 -18.97 12.68 -5.35
C CYS A 309 -17.77 13.54 -5.71
N ILE A 310 -17.60 13.82 -7.00
CA ILE A 310 -16.56 14.72 -7.51
C ILE A 310 -17.21 16.03 -7.95
N ILE A 311 -16.61 17.15 -7.53
CA ILE A 311 -17.07 18.48 -7.92
C ILE A 311 -16.01 19.13 -8.81
N GLY A 312 -16.44 19.61 -9.98
CA GLY A 312 -15.55 20.29 -10.92
C GLY A 312 -16.21 21.49 -11.59
N GLN A 313 -15.42 22.25 -12.32
CA GLN A 313 -15.83 23.36 -13.17
C GLN A 313 -15.17 23.29 -14.53
N GLN A 314 -15.93 23.53 -15.60
CA GLN A 314 -15.36 23.76 -16.91
C GLN A 314 -15.11 25.26 -17.13
N MET A 315 -13.86 25.60 -17.46
CA MET A 315 -13.48 26.96 -17.81
C MET A 315 -13.91 27.30 -19.24
N PRO A 316 -14.10 28.59 -19.60
CA PRO A 316 -14.42 29.03 -20.97
C PRO A 316 -13.34 28.56 -21.99
N THR A 317 -12.12 28.39 -21.59
CA THR A 317 -11.01 27.84 -22.40
C THR A 317 -11.18 26.36 -22.73
N GLY A 318 -12.12 25.68 -22.07
CA GLY A 318 -12.33 24.23 -22.19
C GLY A 318 -11.55 23.40 -21.17
N GLN A 319 -10.71 24.00 -20.32
CA GLN A 319 -10.03 23.31 -19.22
C GLN A 319 -11.06 22.84 -18.18
N LEU A 320 -10.94 21.60 -17.75
CA LEU A 320 -11.73 21.03 -16.67
C LEU A 320 -10.92 21.08 -15.35
N ARG A 321 -11.45 21.80 -14.36
CA ARG A 321 -10.88 21.90 -13.03
C ARG A 321 -11.66 21.02 -12.06
N ILE A 322 -10.98 20.12 -11.39
CA ILE A 322 -11.54 19.28 -10.32
C ILE A 322 -11.23 19.96 -9.00
N LEU A 323 -12.28 20.37 -8.29
CA LEU A 323 -12.20 21.25 -7.10
C LEU A 323 -12.27 20.48 -5.79
N GLU A 324 -13.07 19.38 -5.77
CA GLU A 324 -13.31 18.57 -4.58
C GLU A 324 -13.43 17.09 -4.95
N GLU A 325 -12.86 16.24 -4.10
CA GLU A 325 -13.24 14.83 -4.02
C GLU A 325 -13.90 14.57 -2.67
N ILE A 326 -15.02 13.91 -2.68
CA ILE A 326 -15.80 13.58 -1.49
C ILE A 326 -16.06 12.08 -1.55
N VAL A 327 -15.52 11.33 -0.60
CA VAL A 327 -15.65 9.87 -0.53
C VAL A 327 -16.05 9.51 0.90
N SER A 328 -16.85 8.48 1.07
CA SER A 328 -17.20 7.94 2.38
C SER A 328 -17.20 6.41 2.31
N GLU A 329 -16.95 5.75 3.42
CA GLU A 329 -17.01 4.29 3.55
C GLU A 329 -18.21 3.90 4.42
N ASP A 330 -18.81 2.75 4.12
CA ASP A 330 -19.91 2.16 4.87
C ASP A 330 -21.11 3.11 5.08
N MET A 331 -21.43 3.95 4.08
CA MET A 331 -22.45 4.96 4.17
C MET A 331 -23.43 4.85 2.99
N GLY A 332 -24.75 4.84 3.26
CA GLY A 332 -25.77 4.89 2.23
C GLY A 332 -25.84 6.26 1.54
N ILE A 333 -26.30 6.28 0.28
CA ILE A 333 -26.32 7.51 -0.54
C ILE A 333 -27.10 8.67 0.09
N ARG A 334 -28.24 8.40 0.76
CA ARG A 334 -29.04 9.40 1.44
C ARG A 334 -28.25 10.10 2.53
N GLN A 335 -27.63 9.33 3.40
CA GLN A 335 -26.82 9.85 4.49
C GLN A 335 -25.60 10.60 3.96
N PHE A 336 -24.89 10.03 3.00
CA PHE A 336 -23.73 10.67 2.35
C PHE A 336 -24.10 12.03 1.75
N ALA A 337 -25.21 12.08 1.01
CA ALA A 337 -25.67 13.32 0.38
C ALA A 337 -26.15 14.36 1.41
N SER A 338 -26.87 13.94 2.47
CA SER A 338 -27.40 14.87 3.48
C SER A 338 -26.34 15.41 4.42
N ASP A 339 -25.45 14.52 4.92
CA ASP A 339 -24.57 14.83 6.04
C ASP A 339 -23.19 15.31 5.57
N VAL A 340 -22.76 14.89 4.38
CA VAL A 340 -21.42 15.20 3.87
C VAL A 340 -21.48 16.17 2.68
N VAL A 341 -22.16 15.81 1.58
CA VAL A 341 -22.10 16.61 0.35
C VAL A 341 -22.90 17.90 0.45
N ARG A 342 -24.13 17.86 0.97
CA ARG A 342 -25.01 19.03 1.09
C ARG A 342 -24.42 20.16 1.93
N PRO A 343 -23.78 19.93 3.06
CA PRO A 343 -23.07 20.99 3.80
C PRO A 343 -21.98 21.67 2.97
N ILE A 344 -21.20 20.92 2.21
CA ILE A 344 -20.17 21.46 1.32
C ILE A 344 -20.81 22.33 0.23
N LEU A 345 -21.87 21.83 -0.41
CA LEU A 345 -22.62 22.58 -1.42
C LEU A 345 -23.25 23.86 -0.89
N THR A 346 -23.70 23.87 0.36
CA THR A 346 -24.33 25.04 0.99
C THR A 346 -23.30 26.06 1.42
N ASN A 347 -22.18 25.62 2.02
CA ASN A 347 -21.18 26.52 2.56
C ASN A 347 -20.22 27.07 1.49
N LYS A 348 -19.73 26.21 0.59
CA LYS A 348 -18.69 26.59 -0.38
C LYS A 348 -19.27 26.95 -1.77
N TYR A 349 -20.34 26.28 -2.18
CA TYR A 349 -20.90 26.41 -3.52
C TYR A 349 -22.31 27.04 -3.54
N ASN A 350 -22.63 27.85 -2.54
CA ASN A 350 -23.90 28.58 -2.52
C ASN A 350 -23.97 29.59 -3.67
N GLY A 351 -25.12 29.60 -4.37
CA GLY A 351 -25.38 30.50 -5.52
C GLY A 351 -24.76 30.06 -6.85
N PHE A 352 -24.10 28.89 -6.91
CA PHE A 352 -23.65 28.30 -8.17
C PHE A 352 -24.80 27.52 -8.84
N THR A 353 -24.91 27.67 -10.15
CA THR A 353 -25.71 26.74 -10.98
C THR A 353 -25.06 25.37 -10.93
N ARG A 354 -25.86 24.31 -10.83
CA ARG A 354 -25.40 22.94 -10.66
C ARG A 354 -25.84 22.05 -11.80
N PHE A 355 -24.91 21.26 -12.33
CA PHE A 355 -25.18 20.11 -13.18
C PHE A 355 -24.72 18.87 -12.46
N SER A 356 -25.47 17.78 -12.53
CA SER A 356 -25.17 16.59 -11.76
C SER A 356 -25.47 15.35 -12.59
N GLU A 357 -24.54 14.43 -12.67
CA GLU A 357 -24.65 13.16 -13.40
C GLU A 357 -24.07 12.02 -12.55
N GLY A 358 -24.69 10.85 -12.59
CA GLY A 358 -24.27 9.71 -11.80
C GLY A 358 -24.40 8.39 -12.55
N ASP A 359 -23.92 7.33 -11.91
CA ASP A 359 -24.03 5.97 -12.43
C ASP A 359 -25.48 5.67 -12.85
N PRO A 360 -25.72 5.21 -14.09
CA PRO A 360 -27.04 4.77 -14.54
C PRO A 360 -27.67 3.69 -13.65
N ALA A 361 -26.86 2.87 -12.98
CA ALA A 361 -27.35 1.89 -12.00
C ALA A 361 -28.12 2.53 -10.83
N GLY A 362 -27.88 3.82 -10.55
CA GLY A 362 -28.65 4.59 -9.56
C GLY A 362 -30.15 4.75 -9.87
N GLN A 363 -30.63 4.32 -11.06
CA GLN A 363 -32.07 4.21 -11.42
C GLN A 363 -32.67 2.89 -10.91
N ILE A 364 -31.88 1.90 -10.52
CA ILE A 364 -32.38 0.62 -10.05
C ILE A 364 -32.90 0.80 -8.63
N ARG A 365 -34.10 0.29 -8.36
CA ARG A 365 -34.70 0.31 -7.02
C ARG A 365 -33.94 -0.58 -6.07
N ALA A 366 -33.67 -0.09 -4.87
CA ALA A 366 -33.12 -0.90 -3.80
C ALA A 366 -34.20 -1.95 -3.36
N GLN A 367 -33.77 -3.16 -3.09
CA GLN A 367 -34.69 -4.24 -2.66
C GLN A 367 -35.40 -3.95 -1.33
N THR A 368 -34.80 -3.07 -0.52
CA THR A 368 -35.27 -2.79 0.84
C THR A 368 -36.16 -1.54 0.94
N ASP A 369 -36.11 -0.60 -0.02
CA ASP A 369 -36.67 0.74 0.19
C ASP A 369 -37.44 1.31 -1.02
N GLU A 370 -37.67 0.51 -2.06
CA GLU A 370 -38.36 0.89 -3.30
C GLU A 370 -37.90 2.19 -3.99
N ARG A 371 -36.93 2.90 -3.38
CA ARG A 371 -36.40 4.19 -3.86
C ARG A 371 -35.10 3.98 -4.65
N THR A 372 -34.87 4.88 -5.58
CA THR A 372 -33.63 4.91 -6.36
C THR A 372 -32.65 5.93 -5.79
N CYS A 373 -31.34 5.74 -5.97
CA CYS A 373 -30.34 6.72 -5.56
C CYS A 373 -30.62 8.12 -6.13
N LEU A 374 -31.10 8.20 -7.36
CA LEU A 374 -31.47 9.48 -8.02
C LEU A 374 -32.69 10.15 -7.37
N GLN A 375 -33.67 9.37 -6.90
CA GLN A 375 -34.81 9.90 -6.16
C GLN A 375 -34.38 10.47 -4.80
N GLU A 376 -33.50 9.78 -4.08
CA GLU A 376 -32.95 10.27 -2.82
C GLU A 376 -32.21 11.60 -2.99
N LEU A 377 -31.38 11.71 -4.03
CA LEU A 377 -30.67 12.96 -4.33
C LEU A 377 -31.65 14.10 -4.72
N LEU A 378 -32.70 13.78 -5.48
CA LEU A 378 -33.73 14.77 -5.87
C LEU A 378 -34.46 15.33 -4.64
N GLU A 379 -34.86 14.47 -3.69
CA GLU A 379 -35.53 14.90 -2.44
C GLU A 379 -34.60 15.79 -1.58
N LEU A 380 -33.31 15.61 -1.66
CA LEU A 380 -32.30 16.44 -0.95
C LEU A 380 -31.98 17.76 -1.72
N GLY A 381 -32.64 18.01 -2.86
CA GLY A 381 -32.40 19.20 -3.68
C GLY A 381 -31.13 19.13 -4.53
N ILE A 382 -30.67 17.91 -4.84
CA ILE A 382 -29.56 17.65 -5.75
C ILE A 382 -30.04 16.85 -6.96
N PRO A 383 -30.79 17.49 -7.89
CA PRO A 383 -31.29 16.78 -9.06
C PRO A 383 -30.13 16.24 -9.90
N THR A 384 -30.08 14.93 -10.05
CA THR A 384 -28.99 14.22 -10.73
C THR A 384 -29.56 13.42 -11.89
N GLU A 385 -28.93 13.54 -13.06
CA GLU A 385 -29.28 12.77 -14.25
C GLU A 385 -28.45 11.48 -14.31
N PRO A 386 -29.00 10.38 -14.83
CA PRO A 386 -28.22 9.20 -15.11
C PRO A 386 -27.29 9.47 -16.31
N ALA A 387 -26.05 8.99 -16.22
CA ALA A 387 -25.15 9.02 -17.36
C ALA A 387 -25.71 8.21 -18.54
N PRO A 388 -25.33 8.56 -19.78
CA PRO A 388 -25.90 7.91 -20.98
C PRO A 388 -25.54 6.43 -21.10
N THR A 389 -24.44 6.02 -20.51
CA THR A 389 -23.98 4.62 -20.51
C THR A 389 -23.12 4.32 -19.30
N ASN A 390 -23.11 3.03 -18.90
CA ASN A 390 -22.18 2.47 -17.92
C ASN A 390 -21.04 1.67 -18.57
N ASP A 391 -20.94 1.71 -19.90
CA ASP A 391 -19.87 1.01 -20.61
C ASP A 391 -18.50 1.59 -20.29
N TRP A 392 -17.54 0.68 -20.06
CA TRP A 392 -16.22 1.02 -19.62
C TRP A 392 -15.45 1.94 -20.58
N VAL A 393 -15.47 1.62 -21.87
CA VAL A 393 -14.67 2.34 -22.86
C VAL A 393 -15.08 3.81 -22.96
N PRO A 394 -16.36 4.17 -23.17
CA PRO A 394 -16.78 5.58 -23.19
C PRO A 394 -16.49 6.33 -21.88
N ARG A 395 -16.61 5.66 -20.73
CA ARG A 395 -16.32 6.25 -19.42
C ARG A 395 -14.84 6.59 -19.32
N ARG A 396 -13.94 5.63 -19.55
CA ARG A 396 -12.48 5.81 -19.54
C ARG A 396 -12.06 6.93 -20.52
N GLU A 397 -12.57 6.88 -21.75
CA GLU A 397 -12.25 7.85 -22.80
C GLU A 397 -12.76 9.28 -22.47
N SER A 398 -13.78 9.42 -21.63
CA SER A 398 -14.27 10.74 -21.20
C SER A 398 -13.22 11.50 -20.39
N VAL A 399 -12.46 10.81 -19.54
CA VAL A 399 -11.37 11.39 -18.75
C VAL A 399 -10.11 11.56 -19.60
N ALA A 400 -9.74 10.55 -20.37
CA ALA A 400 -8.57 10.60 -21.25
C ALA A 400 -8.62 11.77 -22.23
N TYR A 401 -9.79 12.15 -22.69
CA TYR A 401 -10.01 13.32 -23.54
C TYR A 401 -9.46 14.61 -22.93
N PHE A 402 -9.59 14.82 -21.63
CA PHE A 402 -9.05 15.99 -20.94
C PHE A 402 -7.56 15.81 -20.60
N LEU A 403 -7.12 14.60 -20.26
CA LEU A 403 -5.72 14.34 -19.91
C LEU A 403 -4.76 14.51 -21.10
N THR A 404 -5.21 14.20 -22.31
CA THR A 404 -4.37 14.30 -23.52
C THR A 404 -4.28 15.72 -24.10
N ARG A 405 -4.94 16.70 -23.50
CA ARG A 405 -4.99 18.08 -24.01
C ARG A 405 -4.14 19.00 -23.17
N MET A 406 -3.53 19.98 -23.85
CA MET A 406 -2.88 21.12 -23.22
C MET A 406 -3.70 22.38 -23.55
N ILE A 407 -3.97 23.18 -22.53
CA ILE A 407 -4.75 24.42 -22.64
C ILE A 407 -4.00 25.50 -21.88
N ASP A 408 -3.58 26.57 -22.57
CA ASP A 408 -2.85 27.71 -22.02
C ASP A 408 -1.58 27.29 -21.21
N GLY A 409 -0.85 26.28 -21.70
CA GLY A 409 0.38 25.78 -21.07
C GLY A 409 0.18 24.84 -19.87
N ALA A 410 -1.07 24.53 -19.51
CA ALA A 410 -1.44 23.58 -18.46
C ALA A 410 -2.23 22.40 -19.01
N GLY A 411 -2.42 21.38 -18.22
CA GLY A 411 -3.27 20.22 -18.60
C GLY A 411 -4.73 20.61 -18.87
N GLY A 412 -5.37 19.92 -19.80
CA GLY A 412 -6.79 20.10 -20.07
C GLY A 412 -7.68 19.64 -18.92
N LEU A 413 -7.20 18.72 -18.06
CA LEU A 413 -7.71 18.46 -16.72
C LEU A 413 -6.72 18.99 -15.71
N LEU A 414 -7.19 19.77 -14.74
CA LEU A 414 -6.38 20.28 -13.63
C LEU A 414 -7.03 19.87 -12.31
N LEU A 415 -6.27 19.12 -11.50
CA LEU A 415 -6.72 18.58 -10.21
C LEU A 415 -6.28 19.48 -9.07
N ASP A 416 -7.19 19.77 -8.13
CA ASP A 416 -6.83 20.42 -6.87
C ASP A 416 -5.87 19.52 -6.07
N PRO A 417 -4.78 20.04 -5.49
CA PRO A 417 -3.81 19.25 -4.72
C PRO A 417 -4.42 18.57 -3.48
N ARG A 418 -5.61 19.00 -3.02
CA ARG A 418 -6.33 18.38 -1.91
C ARG A 418 -7.06 17.08 -2.31
N CYS A 419 -7.28 16.85 -3.61
CA CYS A 419 -7.91 15.62 -4.13
C CYS A 419 -6.90 14.46 -4.14
N GLN A 420 -6.56 13.95 -2.97
CA GLN A 420 -5.47 12.99 -2.78
C GLN A 420 -5.82 11.58 -3.29
N THR A 421 -7.08 11.14 -3.13
CA THR A 421 -7.50 9.81 -3.56
C THR A 421 -7.49 9.68 -5.08
N LEU A 422 -8.01 10.70 -5.78
CA LEU A 422 -7.91 10.77 -7.24
C LEU A 422 -6.45 10.82 -7.71
N ARG A 423 -5.63 11.67 -7.08
CA ARG A 423 -4.21 11.79 -7.43
C ARG A 423 -3.47 10.46 -7.27
N LYS A 424 -3.66 9.75 -6.16
CA LYS A 424 -3.09 8.42 -5.92
C LYS A 424 -3.60 7.40 -6.94
N GLY A 425 -4.88 7.43 -7.25
CA GLY A 425 -5.50 6.60 -8.27
C GLY A 425 -4.85 6.80 -9.64
N PHE A 426 -4.70 8.05 -10.08
CA PHE A 426 -4.01 8.40 -11.33
C PHE A 426 -2.54 7.96 -11.34
N ASN A 427 -1.85 8.06 -10.21
CA ASN A 427 -0.45 7.64 -10.06
C ASN A 427 -0.28 6.11 -9.96
N GLY A 428 -1.32 5.33 -10.29
CA GLY A 428 -1.22 3.89 -10.50
C GLY A 428 -2.02 3.03 -9.53
N ARG A 429 -2.71 3.59 -8.51
CA ARG A 429 -3.59 2.81 -7.64
C ARG A 429 -4.87 2.38 -8.38
N TYR A 430 -5.40 3.20 -9.27
CA TYR A 430 -6.49 2.80 -10.16
C TYR A 430 -5.91 2.10 -11.40
N ARG A 431 -5.98 0.75 -11.42
CA ARG A 431 -5.22 -0.09 -12.32
C ARG A 431 -5.98 -1.33 -12.77
N TYR A 432 -5.50 -1.91 -13.87
CA TYR A 432 -5.85 -3.26 -14.28
C TYR A 432 -4.97 -4.28 -13.56
N GLU A 433 -5.58 -5.28 -12.95
CA GLU A 433 -4.87 -6.38 -12.30
C GLU A 433 -4.15 -7.25 -13.31
N ARG A 434 -2.91 -7.63 -13.00
CA ARG A 434 -2.13 -8.58 -13.79
C ARG A 434 -2.63 -10.00 -13.53
N LEU A 435 -2.95 -10.72 -14.61
CA LEU A 435 -3.30 -12.14 -14.52
C LEU A 435 -2.02 -12.98 -14.35
N LYS A 436 -2.04 -13.89 -13.38
CA LYS A 436 -0.95 -14.86 -13.19
C LYS A 436 -0.96 -15.84 -14.37
N SER A 437 -0.13 -15.61 -15.40
CA SER A 437 0.05 -16.52 -16.53
C SER A 437 1.54 -16.68 -16.83
N SER A 438 1.94 -17.91 -17.17
CA SER A 438 3.29 -18.19 -17.72
C SER A 438 3.36 -17.66 -19.15
N GLY A 439 3.99 -16.51 -19.36
CA GLY A 439 4.14 -15.90 -20.69
C GLY A 439 4.03 -14.37 -20.64
N GLN A 440 3.56 -13.77 -21.75
CA GLN A 440 3.34 -12.32 -21.81
C GLN A 440 2.36 -11.84 -20.73
N ALA A 441 2.67 -10.69 -20.11
CA ALA A 441 1.82 -10.09 -19.11
C ALA A 441 0.40 -9.83 -19.67
N ARG A 442 -0.60 -10.50 -19.12
CA ARG A 442 -2.01 -10.28 -19.42
C ARG A 442 -2.65 -9.55 -18.25
N TYR A 443 -3.58 -8.67 -18.55
CA TYR A 443 -4.31 -7.88 -17.56
C TYR A 443 -5.81 -8.16 -17.68
N ARG A 444 -6.56 -7.92 -16.60
CA ARG A 444 -8.02 -7.95 -16.65
C ARG A 444 -8.55 -6.84 -17.57
N ASP A 445 -9.68 -7.06 -18.19
CA ASP A 445 -10.35 -6.09 -19.08
C ASP A 445 -11.00 -4.93 -18.30
N ARG A 446 -11.15 -5.07 -16.99
CA ARG A 446 -11.69 -4.05 -16.08
C ARG A 446 -10.69 -3.77 -14.98
N PRO A 447 -10.62 -2.50 -14.49
CA PRO A 447 -9.77 -2.16 -13.36
C PRO A 447 -10.24 -2.85 -12.07
N VAL A 448 -9.34 -2.92 -11.10
CA VAL A 448 -9.65 -3.38 -9.75
C VAL A 448 -10.72 -2.48 -9.14
N LYS A 449 -11.68 -3.08 -8.46
CA LYS A 449 -12.68 -2.37 -7.65
C LYS A 449 -12.20 -2.29 -6.21
N ASP A 450 -11.73 -1.13 -5.81
CA ASP A 450 -11.23 -0.79 -4.49
C ASP A 450 -11.59 0.67 -4.15
N GLY A 451 -11.13 1.19 -3.01
CA GLY A 451 -11.40 2.56 -2.59
C GLY A 451 -10.99 3.63 -3.61
N PHE A 452 -10.02 3.35 -4.48
CA PHE A 452 -9.60 4.28 -5.53
C PHE A 452 -10.52 4.24 -6.76
N SER A 453 -11.24 3.16 -6.99
CA SER A 453 -12.14 3.04 -8.14
C SER A 453 -13.36 3.97 -8.04
N HIS A 454 -13.93 4.15 -6.85
CA HIS A 454 -15.16 4.91 -6.65
C HIS A 454 -15.03 6.40 -7.04
N PRO A 455 -14.03 7.17 -6.57
CA PRO A 455 -13.86 8.55 -7.01
C PRO A 455 -13.50 8.67 -8.49
N HIS A 456 -12.78 7.71 -9.07
CA HIS A 456 -12.52 7.69 -10.51
C HIS A 456 -13.77 7.39 -11.33
N ASP A 457 -14.65 6.50 -10.87
CA ASP A 457 -15.92 6.24 -11.52
C ASP A 457 -16.82 7.50 -11.47
N ALA A 458 -16.91 8.18 -10.33
CA ALA A 458 -17.61 9.46 -10.20
C ALA A 458 -17.01 10.54 -11.12
N LEU A 459 -15.68 10.64 -11.23
CA LEU A 459 -15.00 11.54 -12.16
C LEU A 459 -15.34 11.24 -13.63
N GLN A 460 -15.46 9.97 -14.00
CA GLN A 460 -15.83 9.56 -15.36
C GLN A 460 -17.22 10.08 -15.73
N TYR A 461 -18.19 9.98 -14.84
CA TYR A 461 -19.54 10.52 -15.07
C TYR A 461 -19.53 12.04 -15.17
N LEU A 462 -18.79 12.74 -14.34
CA LEU A 462 -18.58 14.18 -14.45
C LEU A 462 -18.00 14.56 -15.83
N CYS A 463 -16.95 13.87 -16.27
CA CYS A 463 -16.32 14.12 -17.57
C CYS A 463 -17.28 13.82 -18.74
N MET A 464 -18.11 12.79 -18.63
CA MET A 464 -19.15 12.49 -19.63
C MET A 464 -20.15 13.63 -19.72
N ARG A 465 -20.61 14.18 -18.59
CA ARG A 465 -21.52 15.34 -18.55
C ARG A 465 -20.96 16.54 -19.31
N VAL A 466 -19.68 16.86 -19.03
CA VAL A 466 -19.00 17.98 -19.68
C VAL A 466 -18.91 17.77 -21.20
N ARG A 467 -18.55 16.57 -21.65
CA ARG A 467 -18.42 16.25 -23.08
C ARG A 467 -19.75 16.25 -23.82
N ASN A 468 -20.84 15.85 -23.17
CA ASN A 468 -22.18 15.84 -23.76
C ASN A 468 -22.84 17.23 -23.79
N GLY A 469 -22.18 18.23 -23.19
CA GLY A 469 -22.64 19.60 -23.09
C GLY A 469 -23.54 19.84 -21.88
N LEU A 470 -23.37 21.00 -21.25
CA LEU A 470 -24.09 21.41 -20.05
C LEU A 470 -25.47 21.95 -20.46
N ARG A 471 -26.45 21.08 -20.63
CA ARG A 471 -27.88 21.48 -20.89
C ARG A 471 -28.64 21.50 -19.56
N PRO A 472 -29.52 22.51 -19.34
CA PRO A 472 -30.34 22.54 -18.13
C PRO A 472 -31.23 21.29 -18.03
N VAL A 473 -31.33 20.75 -16.81
CA VAL A 473 -32.24 19.64 -16.50
C VAL A 473 -33.70 20.13 -16.75
N ARG A 474 -34.41 19.54 -17.68
CA ARG A 474 -35.85 19.70 -17.78
C ARG A 474 -36.50 18.83 -16.70
N VAL A 475 -36.79 19.40 -15.55
CA VAL A 475 -37.65 18.75 -14.56
C VAL A 475 -39.03 18.59 -15.23
N ARG A 476 -39.35 17.37 -15.66
CA ARG A 476 -40.74 17.03 -15.97
C ARG A 476 -41.48 17.09 -14.65
N SER A 477 -42.27 18.15 -14.47
CA SER A 477 -43.27 18.20 -13.41
C SER A 477 -44.19 17.00 -13.59
N VAL A 478 -44.16 16.07 -12.63
CA VAL A 478 -45.21 15.06 -12.53
C VAL A 478 -46.48 15.81 -12.14
N VAL A 479 -47.32 16.07 -13.09
CA VAL A 479 -48.70 16.55 -12.84
C VAL A 479 -49.40 15.35 -12.19
N THR A 480 -49.52 15.38 -10.88
CA THR A 480 -50.46 14.54 -10.15
C THR A 480 -51.86 14.96 -10.57
N ALA A 481 -52.49 14.21 -11.47
CA ALA A 481 -53.90 14.34 -11.73
C ALA A 481 -54.67 14.04 -10.44
N SER A 482 -55.17 15.03 -9.76
CA SER A 482 -56.13 14.87 -8.70
C SER A 482 -57.41 14.31 -9.30
N ASN A 483 -57.68 13.03 -9.07
CA ASN A 483 -59.02 12.46 -9.29
C ASN A 483 -59.97 13.08 -8.26
N ASN A 484 -60.62 14.20 -8.64
CA ASN A 484 -61.81 14.65 -7.97
C ASN A 484 -62.95 13.76 -8.44
N GLY A 485 -63.49 13.03 -7.48
CA GLY A 485 -64.58 12.10 -7.65
C GLY A 485 -65.84 12.69 -8.23
N TRP A 486 -66.57 11.81 -8.84
CA TRP A 486 -67.99 11.98 -9.11
C TRP A 486 -68.81 11.34 -7.99
N THR A 487 -69.78 12.10 -7.49
CA THR A 487 -70.80 11.70 -6.55
C THR A 487 -71.65 10.54 -7.04
#